data_91db34a2014a1fe39d4571388eee2659
#
_entry.id   91db34a2014a1fe39d4571388eee2659
#
_cell.length_a   1.000
_cell.length_b   1.000
_cell.length_c   1.000
_cell.angle_alpha   90.00
_cell.angle_beta   90.00
_cell.angle_gamma   90.00
#
_symmetry.space_group_name_H-M   'P 1'
#
loop_
_entity.id
_entity.type
_entity.pdbx_description
1 polymer ?
#
loop_
_entity_poly.entity_id
_entity_poly.type
_entity_poly.pdbx_seq_one_letter_code
_entity_poly.pdbx_strand_id
1 'polypeptide(L)'
;YYADVYNNIATNNTGGILVFDLPNLPKQGGKFVRVFNNKSFNNNTSNFAPEGNIVGEVPSGTGLVIMANSHVEVFNNEFSDNSTIHIAVVSGDLESGDENYYPHPKSIQIHNNSYSNVGYAPDIERGDLSKLLVEIADGEMPDVIWDGVLPLSQALLGQPSDEKLILNESSSIKFLNLDALWYFLFSYFHSPNRDKTDFSGDIIALPEVKEW
;
A
#
# COMPACT_ATOMS: atom_id res chain seq x y z
N TYR A 1 13.21 -11.90 -2.12
CA TYR A 1 13.40 -12.13 -0.70
C TYR A 1 14.57 -11.28 -0.23
N TYR A 2 14.46 -10.42 0.73
CA TYR A 2 15.45 -9.46 1.22
C TYR A 2 15.88 -8.44 0.17
N ALA A 3 15.35 -7.23 0.30
CA ALA A 3 15.73 -6.09 -0.52
C ALA A 3 15.78 -4.83 0.33
N ASP A 4 16.81 -4.02 0.11
CA ASP A 4 16.91 -2.66 0.59
C ASP A 4 16.74 -1.70 -0.59
N VAL A 5 15.69 -0.88 -0.55
CA VAL A 5 15.40 0.17 -1.52
C VAL A 5 15.63 1.50 -0.82
N TYR A 6 16.76 2.14 -1.09
CA TYR A 6 17.15 3.33 -0.33
C TYR A 6 17.90 4.37 -1.16
N ASN A 7 17.84 5.60 -0.70
CA ASN A 7 18.52 6.75 -1.31
C ASN A 7 18.15 6.98 -2.78
N ASN A 8 16.94 6.57 -3.20
CA ASN A 8 16.45 6.80 -4.55
C ASN A 8 15.63 8.08 -4.62
N ILE A 9 15.54 8.61 -5.83
CA ILE A 9 14.59 9.67 -6.19
C ILE A 9 13.66 9.09 -7.25
N ALA A 10 12.37 8.98 -6.90
CA ALA A 10 11.30 8.57 -7.80
C ALA A 10 10.41 9.78 -8.09
N THR A 11 10.44 10.27 -9.30
CA THR A 11 9.70 11.46 -9.72
C THR A 11 9.30 11.39 -11.18
N ASN A 12 8.19 12.04 -11.54
CA ASN A 12 7.65 12.05 -12.90
C ASN A 12 7.30 10.65 -13.44
N ASN A 13 6.95 9.73 -12.57
CA ASN A 13 6.39 8.42 -12.92
C ASN A 13 4.86 8.45 -12.76
N THR A 14 4.19 7.35 -13.06
CA THR A 14 2.81 7.09 -12.69
C THR A 14 2.72 6.70 -11.22
N GLY A 15 3.53 5.72 -10.82
CA GLY A 15 3.76 5.30 -9.44
C GLY A 15 5.25 5.35 -9.13
N GLY A 16 5.63 5.87 -7.95
CA GLY A 16 7.01 6.11 -7.60
C GLY A 16 7.79 4.84 -7.30
N ILE A 17 7.41 4.11 -6.25
CA ILE A 17 8.05 2.86 -5.82
C ILE A 17 6.99 1.77 -5.71
N LEU A 18 7.24 0.62 -6.32
CA LEU A 18 6.30 -0.50 -6.34
C LEU A 18 6.95 -1.73 -5.70
N VAL A 19 6.36 -2.22 -4.59
CA VAL A 19 6.78 -3.43 -3.87
C VAL A 19 5.70 -4.48 -4.07
N PHE A 20 5.82 -5.24 -5.17
CA PHE A 20 4.80 -6.17 -5.63
C PHE A 20 5.24 -7.62 -5.49
N ASP A 21 4.31 -8.50 -5.12
CA ASP A 21 4.34 -9.91 -5.44
C ASP A 21 3.18 -10.25 -6.40
N LEU A 22 3.41 -11.13 -7.34
CA LEU A 22 2.46 -11.43 -8.42
C LEU A 22 2.21 -12.94 -8.51
N PRO A 23 1.01 -13.35 -8.97
CA PRO A 23 0.74 -14.74 -9.26
C PRO A 23 1.55 -15.24 -10.46
N ASN A 24 1.66 -16.56 -10.56
CA ASN A 24 2.31 -17.26 -11.68
C ASN A 24 3.80 -16.92 -11.90
N LEU A 25 4.46 -16.34 -10.90
CA LEU A 25 5.91 -16.14 -10.96
C LEU A 25 6.64 -17.44 -10.62
N PRO A 26 7.81 -17.69 -11.24
CA PRO A 26 8.66 -18.84 -10.87
C PRO A 26 9.10 -18.84 -9.39
N LYS A 27 9.11 -17.68 -8.77
CA LYS A 27 9.41 -17.49 -7.35
C LYS A 27 8.48 -16.44 -6.77
N GLN A 28 7.63 -16.86 -5.87
CA GLN A 28 6.61 -16.06 -5.20
C GLN A 28 6.88 -15.89 -3.70
N GLY A 29 6.04 -15.15 -3.01
CA GLY A 29 6.17 -14.87 -1.58
C GLY A 29 7.19 -13.78 -1.33
N GLY A 30 7.05 -12.64 -2.02
CA GLY A 30 7.85 -11.43 -1.79
C GLY A 30 7.83 -11.03 -0.33
N LYS A 31 9.04 -10.83 0.26
CA LYS A 31 9.16 -10.51 1.68
C LYS A 31 10.51 -9.95 2.09
N PHE A 32 10.54 -9.34 3.30
CA PHE A 32 11.71 -8.74 3.91
C PHE A 32 12.28 -7.60 3.06
N VAL A 33 11.42 -6.63 2.75
CA VAL A 33 11.78 -5.45 1.97
C VAL A 33 11.83 -4.24 2.89
N ARG A 34 12.96 -3.53 2.90
CA ARG A 34 13.08 -2.23 3.57
C ARG A 34 13.09 -1.12 2.51
N VAL A 35 12.22 -0.13 2.68
CA VAL A 35 12.13 1.05 1.81
C VAL A 35 12.43 2.26 2.67
N PHE A 36 13.61 2.88 2.51
CA PHE A 36 14.02 3.94 3.42
C PHE A 36 14.92 5.01 2.78
N ASN A 37 14.87 6.21 3.34
CA ASN A 37 15.67 7.36 2.87
C ASN A 37 15.43 7.69 1.38
N ASN A 38 14.27 7.36 0.83
CA ASN A 38 13.92 7.71 -0.55
C ASN A 38 13.12 9.02 -0.59
N LYS A 39 13.13 9.65 -1.76
CA LYS A 39 12.22 10.74 -2.11
C LYS A 39 11.30 10.28 -3.22
N SER A 40 9.99 10.25 -2.96
CA SER A 40 8.97 9.88 -3.95
C SER A 40 7.98 11.03 -4.10
N PHE A 41 8.10 11.79 -5.18
CA PHE A 41 7.33 13.00 -5.36
C PHE A 41 6.95 13.27 -6.81
N ASN A 42 5.83 13.98 -6.98
CA ASN A 42 5.37 14.42 -8.30
C ASN A 42 5.26 13.26 -9.31
N ASN A 43 4.77 12.09 -8.85
CA ASN A 43 4.59 10.91 -9.72
C ASN A 43 3.21 10.95 -10.41
N ASN A 44 2.95 12.01 -11.15
CA ASN A 44 1.65 12.36 -11.70
C ASN A 44 1.55 12.12 -13.22
N THR A 45 2.45 11.34 -13.80
CA THR A 45 2.38 10.97 -15.21
C THR A 45 1.23 10.00 -15.43
N SER A 46 0.36 10.29 -16.41
CA SER A 46 -0.73 9.40 -16.77
C SER A 46 -0.22 7.99 -17.07
N ASN A 47 -0.96 6.99 -16.61
CA ASN A 47 -0.55 5.61 -16.79
C ASN A 47 -0.65 5.22 -18.28
N PHE A 48 0.45 4.80 -18.86
CA PHE A 48 0.58 4.38 -20.26
C PHE A 48 0.82 2.88 -20.43
N ALA A 49 0.77 2.11 -19.34
CA ALA A 49 0.90 0.66 -19.41
C ALA A 49 -0.30 0.04 -20.17
N PRO A 50 -0.07 -0.99 -21.00
CA PRO A 50 -1.13 -1.68 -21.70
C PRO A 50 -2.17 -2.29 -20.73
N GLU A 51 -3.43 -2.35 -21.16
CA GLU A 51 -4.48 -3.06 -20.45
C GLU A 51 -4.09 -4.52 -20.18
N GLY A 52 -4.49 -5.03 -19.01
CA GLY A 52 -4.14 -6.38 -18.55
C GLY A 52 -2.74 -6.51 -17.93
N ASN A 53 -1.96 -5.44 -17.93
CA ASN A 53 -0.72 -5.40 -17.17
C ASN A 53 -1.01 -4.87 -15.76
N ILE A 54 -0.54 -5.57 -14.72
CA ILE A 54 -0.80 -5.20 -13.33
C ILE A 54 -0.37 -3.77 -12.99
N VAL A 55 0.73 -3.28 -13.58
CA VAL A 55 1.15 -1.89 -13.38
C VAL A 55 0.21 -0.90 -14.06
N GLY A 56 -0.64 -1.35 -14.98
CA GLY A 56 -1.70 -0.55 -15.60
C GLY A 56 -2.81 -0.17 -14.63
N GLU A 57 -2.94 -0.89 -13.52
CA GLU A 57 -3.92 -0.62 -12.47
C GLU A 57 -3.43 0.42 -11.43
N VAL A 58 -2.16 0.79 -11.48
CA VAL A 58 -1.61 1.80 -10.57
C VAL A 58 -2.13 3.18 -10.96
N PRO A 59 -2.85 3.88 -10.09
CA PRO A 59 -3.31 5.24 -10.36
C PRO A 59 -2.12 6.20 -10.50
N SER A 60 -2.21 7.16 -11.42
CA SER A 60 -1.24 8.23 -11.47
C SER A 60 -1.30 9.08 -10.19
N GLY A 61 -0.19 9.63 -9.77
CA GLY A 61 -0.12 10.35 -8.50
C GLY A 61 0.05 9.44 -7.28
N THR A 62 0.65 8.27 -7.47
CA THR A 62 0.93 7.32 -6.39
C THR A 62 2.41 7.36 -5.99
N GLY A 63 2.71 7.53 -4.71
CA GLY A 63 4.10 7.60 -4.21
C GLY A 63 4.73 6.21 -4.00
N LEU A 64 4.08 5.35 -3.26
CA LEU A 64 4.50 3.98 -2.97
C LEU A 64 3.29 3.04 -2.97
N VAL A 65 3.44 1.85 -3.57
CA VAL A 65 2.46 0.75 -3.42
C VAL A 65 3.15 -0.48 -2.84
N ILE A 66 2.53 -1.06 -1.82
CA ILE A 66 2.87 -2.39 -1.28
C ILE A 66 1.70 -3.31 -1.64
N MET A 67 1.95 -4.33 -2.47
CA MET A 67 0.90 -5.25 -2.91
C MET A 67 1.33 -6.70 -2.71
N ALA A 68 0.51 -7.46 -1.98
CA ALA A 68 0.71 -8.90 -1.77
C ALA A 68 2.09 -9.28 -1.19
N ASN A 69 2.76 -8.36 -0.52
CA ASN A 69 4.08 -8.56 0.07
C ASN A 69 3.97 -8.73 1.58
N SER A 70 4.96 -9.37 2.18
CA SER A 70 5.03 -9.54 3.63
C SER A 70 6.34 -9.03 4.22
N HIS A 71 6.32 -8.64 5.50
CA HIS A 71 7.50 -8.11 6.19
C HIS A 71 8.13 -6.96 5.39
N VAL A 72 7.37 -5.87 5.21
CA VAL A 72 7.84 -4.65 4.57
C VAL A 72 7.95 -3.55 5.60
N GLU A 73 9.10 -2.88 5.66
CA GLU A 73 9.36 -1.76 6.54
C GLU A 73 9.61 -0.51 5.70
N VAL A 74 8.78 0.53 5.90
CA VAL A 74 8.84 1.81 5.17
C VAL A 74 9.16 2.92 6.15
N PHE A 75 10.35 3.52 6.08
CA PHE A 75 10.77 4.50 7.08
C PHE A 75 11.72 5.56 6.54
N ASN A 76 11.70 6.73 7.16
CA ASN A 76 12.57 7.86 6.82
C ASN A 76 12.49 8.29 5.34
N ASN A 77 11.37 8.06 4.65
CA ASN A 77 11.17 8.54 3.30
C ASN A 77 10.50 9.92 3.30
N GLU A 78 10.63 10.62 2.20
CA GLU A 78 9.94 11.88 1.91
C GLU A 78 8.95 11.67 0.76
N PHE A 79 7.66 11.87 1.04
CA PHE A 79 6.58 11.82 0.07
C PHE A 79 5.97 13.19 -0.12
N SER A 80 5.92 13.70 -1.36
CA SER A 80 5.31 15.00 -1.64
C SER A 80 4.70 15.08 -3.03
N ASP A 81 3.72 15.95 -3.18
CA ASP A 81 3.15 16.32 -4.48
C ASP A 81 2.66 15.15 -5.34
N ASN A 82 2.27 14.03 -4.72
CA ASN A 82 1.62 12.93 -5.40
C ASN A 82 0.10 13.18 -5.44
N SER A 83 -0.46 13.31 -6.62
CA SER A 83 -1.81 13.84 -6.81
C SER A 83 -2.93 12.93 -6.33
N THR A 84 -2.67 11.64 -6.11
CA THR A 84 -3.66 10.66 -5.65
C THR A 84 -3.39 10.20 -4.21
N ILE A 85 -2.25 9.55 -3.95
CA ILE A 85 -1.94 8.93 -2.67
C ILE A 85 -0.44 8.82 -2.44
N HIS A 86 0.03 8.99 -1.19
CA HIS A 86 1.43 8.79 -0.89
C HIS A 86 1.80 7.33 -0.71
N ILE A 87 1.06 6.58 0.11
CA ILE A 87 1.33 5.15 0.34
C ILE A 87 0.01 4.37 0.24
N ALA A 88 0.01 3.31 -0.57
CA ALA A 88 -1.08 2.35 -0.64
C ALA A 88 -0.59 0.95 -0.22
N VAL A 89 -1.31 0.33 0.72
CA VAL A 89 -1.13 -1.07 1.12
C VAL A 89 -2.36 -1.82 0.63
N VAL A 90 -2.19 -2.70 -0.35
CA VAL A 90 -3.32 -3.30 -1.06
C VAL A 90 -3.09 -4.79 -1.31
N SER A 91 -4.17 -5.53 -1.39
CA SER A 91 -4.18 -6.91 -1.81
C SER A 91 -3.90 -7.03 -3.31
N GLY A 92 -3.33 -8.17 -3.70
CA GLY A 92 -3.15 -8.51 -5.10
C GLY A 92 -4.38 -9.22 -5.69
N ASP A 93 -4.19 -9.90 -6.81
CA ASP A 93 -5.25 -10.61 -7.52
C ASP A 93 -5.83 -11.76 -6.67
N LEU A 94 -7.04 -11.56 -6.14
CA LEU A 94 -7.76 -12.53 -5.32
C LEU A 94 -8.32 -13.70 -6.14
N GLU A 95 -8.42 -13.56 -7.45
CA GLU A 95 -9.00 -14.52 -8.39
C GLU A 95 -7.96 -15.20 -9.29
N SER A 96 -6.67 -15.01 -8.97
CA SER A 96 -5.55 -15.51 -9.80
C SER A 96 -5.57 -16.99 -10.12
N GLY A 97 -6.24 -17.80 -9.29
CA GLY A 97 -6.25 -19.27 -9.40
C GLY A 97 -4.91 -19.95 -9.10
N ASP A 98 -3.90 -19.20 -8.69
CA ASP A 98 -2.59 -19.72 -8.33
C ASP A 98 -2.55 -20.08 -6.85
N GLU A 99 -2.52 -21.37 -6.55
CA GLU A 99 -2.53 -21.89 -5.17
C GLU A 99 -1.28 -21.53 -4.35
N ASN A 100 -0.20 -21.09 -5.00
CA ASN A 100 1.04 -20.70 -4.34
C ASN A 100 1.09 -19.20 -4.06
N TYR A 101 0.15 -18.43 -4.60
CA TYR A 101 0.10 -16.98 -4.44
C TYR A 101 -0.69 -16.58 -3.20
N TYR A 102 -0.08 -15.76 -2.36
CA TYR A 102 -0.76 -15.18 -1.20
C TYR A 102 -1.02 -13.69 -1.44
N PRO A 103 -2.26 -13.29 -1.74
CA PRO A 103 -2.57 -11.94 -2.21
C PRO A 103 -2.62 -10.88 -1.12
N HIS A 104 -2.68 -11.24 0.16
CA HIS A 104 -2.87 -10.27 1.24
C HIS A 104 -1.54 -9.76 1.80
N PRO A 105 -1.30 -8.43 1.84
CA PRO A 105 -0.13 -7.89 2.51
C PRO A 105 -0.21 -8.15 4.02
N LYS A 106 0.93 -8.46 4.65
CA LYS A 106 1.02 -8.70 6.08
C LYS A 106 2.35 -8.32 6.69
N SER A 107 2.37 -8.09 8.01
CA SER A 107 3.58 -7.66 8.71
C SER A 107 4.20 -6.41 8.08
N ILE A 108 3.38 -5.40 7.83
CA ILE A 108 3.80 -4.14 7.22
C ILE A 108 4.04 -3.12 8.33
N GLN A 109 5.16 -2.42 8.30
CA GLN A 109 5.51 -1.38 9.25
C GLN A 109 5.82 -0.08 8.52
N ILE A 110 5.12 1.00 8.87
CA ILE A 110 5.28 2.33 8.28
C ILE A 110 5.53 3.31 9.41
N HIS A 111 6.69 3.98 9.39
CA HIS A 111 7.06 4.88 10.48
C HIS A 111 8.10 5.94 10.08
N ASN A 112 8.10 7.06 10.77
CA ASN A 112 9.09 8.13 10.62
C ASN A 112 9.24 8.69 9.19
N ASN A 113 8.19 8.64 8.38
CA ASN A 113 8.19 9.26 7.06
C ASN A 113 7.68 10.71 7.15
N SER A 114 7.96 11.50 6.13
CA SER A 114 7.43 12.85 5.97
C SER A 114 6.50 12.95 4.77
N TYR A 115 5.40 13.71 4.93
CA TYR A 115 4.33 13.79 3.96
C TYR A 115 3.92 15.23 3.70
N SER A 116 3.67 15.59 2.44
CA SER A 116 3.11 16.89 2.09
C SER A 116 2.39 16.88 0.75
N ASN A 117 1.30 17.63 0.67
CA ASN A 117 0.53 17.89 -0.55
C ASN A 117 0.10 16.63 -1.32
N VAL A 118 -0.89 15.91 -0.77
CA VAL A 118 -1.47 14.70 -1.37
C VAL A 118 -2.89 14.93 -1.86
N GLY A 119 -3.31 14.16 -2.86
CA GLY A 119 -4.73 13.99 -3.20
C GLY A 119 -5.42 15.20 -3.81
N TYR A 120 -4.68 16.14 -4.37
CA TYR A 120 -5.24 17.37 -4.95
C TYR A 120 -5.84 17.17 -6.35
N ALA A 121 -5.55 16.06 -7.03
CA ALA A 121 -6.12 15.67 -8.32
C ALA A 121 -6.05 14.14 -8.48
N PRO A 122 -6.88 13.38 -7.72
CA PRO A 122 -6.79 11.93 -7.70
C PRO A 122 -7.21 11.31 -9.04
N ASP A 123 -6.47 10.31 -9.47
CA ASP A 123 -6.77 9.52 -10.67
C ASP A 123 -7.87 8.50 -10.37
N ILE A 124 -9.02 8.65 -10.99
CA ILE A 124 -10.17 7.74 -10.88
C ILE A 124 -10.38 6.87 -12.13
N GLU A 125 -9.52 6.99 -13.11
CA GLU A 125 -9.66 6.26 -14.38
C GLU A 125 -9.07 4.84 -14.29
N ARG A 126 -8.16 4.61 -13.34
CA ARG A 126 -7.42 3.35 -13.18
C ARG A 126 -7.84 2.60 -11.91
N GLY A 127 -8.37 1.38 -12.13
CA GLY A 127 -8.72 0.44 -11.07
C GLY A 127 -9.98 0.81 -10.25
N ASP A 128 -10.70 -0.20 -9.79
CA ASP A 128 -11.90 0.00 -8.97
C ASP A 128 -11.55 0.47 -7.54
N LEU A 129 -10.37 0.10 -7.04
CA LEU A 129 -9.91 0.55 -5.73
C LEU A 129 -9.68 2.06 -5.69
N SER A 130 -9.19 2.66 -6.77
CA SER A 130 -9.00 4.10 -6.88
C SER A 130 -10.33 4.86 -6.82
N LYS A 131 -11.35 4.36 -7.51
CA LYS A 131 -12.71 4.93 -7.46
C LYS A 131 -13.30 4.82 -6.07
N LEU A 132 -13.20 3.63 -5.45
CA LEU A 132 -13.66 3.38 -4.09
C LEU A 132 -12.96 4.29 -3.09
N LEU A 133 -11.63 4.45 -3.22
CA LEU A 133 -10.86 5.37 -2.39
C LEU A 133 -11.40 6.79 -2.45
N VAL A 134 -11.60 7.33 -3.65
CA VAL A 134 -12.08 8.72 -3.82
C VAL A 134 -13.50 8.88 -3.29
N GLU A 135 -14.37 7.90 -3.51
CA GLU A 135 -15.74 7.91 -2.99
C GLU A 135 -15.76 7.93 -1.45
N ILE A 136 -14.98 7.04 -0.82
CA ILE A 136 -14.91 6.94 0.65
C ILE A 136 -14.16 8.12 1.27
N ALA A 137 -13.15 8.65 0.59
CA ALA A 137 -12.36 9.78 1.08
C ALA A 137 -13.20 11.07 1.19
N ASP A 138 -14.28 11.19 0.43
CA ASP A 138 -15.23 12.33 0.47
C ASP A 138 -14.51 13.69 0.44
N GLY A 139 -13.57 13.84 -0.47
CA GLY A 139 -12.79 15.07 -0.68
C GLY A 139 -11.59 15.23 0.27
N GLU A 140 -11.39 14.37 1.23
CA GLU A 140 -10.23 14.38 2.12
C GLU A 140 -9.31 13.18 1.86
N MET A 141 -8.47 13.28 0.84
CA MET A 141 -7.55 12.21 0.47
C MET A 141 -6.54 11.94 1.59
N PRO A 142 -6.26 10.66 1.91
CA PRO A 142 -5.32 10.28 2.95
C PRO A 142 -3.86 10.32 2.45
N ASP A 143 -2.90 10.35 3.39
CA ASP A 143 -1.49 10.10 3.11
C ASP A 143 -1.22 8.61 2.92
N VAL A 144 -1.87 7.78 3.74
CA VAL A 144 -1.70 6.32 3.75
C VAL A 144 -3.07 5.65 3.69
N ILE A 145 -3.24 4.70 2.76
CA ILE A 145 -4.41 3.80 2.74
C ILE A 145 -4.01 2.36 3.03
N TRP A 146 -4.97 1.64 3.59
CA TRP A 146 -5.02 0.19 3.58
C TRP A 146 -6.37 -0.25 3.01
N ASP A 147 -6.36 -1.22 2.08
CA ASP A 147 -7.61 -1.72 1.49
C ASP A 147 -8.50 -2.49 2.48
N GLY A 148 -7.92 -3.01 3.57
CA GLY A 148 -8.67 -3.78 4.57
C GLY A 148 -9.05 -5.18 4.11
N VAL A 149 -8.48 -5.68 3.03
CA VAL A 149 -8.79 -7.01 2.50
C VAL A 149 -7.94 -8.06 3.20
N LEU A 150 -8.58 -8.84 4.05
CA LEU A 150 -7.99 -9.94 4.83
C LEU A 150 -8.54 -11.30 4.37
N PRO A 151 -7.81 -12.40 4.62
CA PRO A 151 -8.41 -13.72 4.55
C PRO A 151 -9.67 -13.78 5.43
N LEU A 152 -10.73 -14.41 4.94
CA LEU A 152 -12.03 -14.44 5.64
C LEU A 152 -11.91 -14.95 7.09
N SER A 153 -11.02 -15.93 7.33
CA SER A 153 -10.76 -16.43 8.67
C SER A 153 -10.19 -15.34 9.61
N GLN A 154 -9.30 -14.51 9.11
CA GLN A 154 -8.71 -13.40 9.90
C GLN A 154 -9.69 -12.24 10.05
N ALA A 155 -10.52 -11.98 9.06
CA ALA A 155 -11.57 -10.97 9.15
C ALA A 155 -12.63 -11.32 10.22
N LEU A 156 -12.93 -12.62 10.42
CA LEU A 156 -13.90 -13.08 11.39
C LEU A 156 -13.32 -13.36 12.78
N LEU A 157 -12.10 -13.87 12.86
CA LEU A 157 -11.48 -14.33 14.11
C LEU A 157 -10.39 -13.38 14.65
N GLY A 158 -10.04 -12.35 13.88
CA GLY A 158 -8.96 -11.42 14.16
C GLY A 158 -7.66 -11.82 13.47
N GLN A 159 -6.91 -10.82 13.04
CA GLN A 159 -5.59 -10.99 12.44
C GLN A 159 -4.54 -11.27 13.53
N PRO A 160 -3.60 -12.22 13.32
CA PRO A 160 -2.47 -12.44 14.21
C PRO A 160 -1.67 -11.14 14.43
N SER A 161 -1.20 -10.91 15.65
CA SER A 161 -0.54 -9.65 16.03
C SER A 161 0.72 -9.36 15.22
N ASP A 162 1.44 -10.39 14.81
CA ASP A 162 2.66 -10.33 14.01
C ASP A 162 2.40 -10.17 12.49
N GLU A 163 1.14 -10.32 12.05
CA GLU A 163 0.74 -10.13 10.66
C GLU A 163 0.12 -8.75 10.39
N LYS A 164 -0.12 -7.96 11.42
CA LYS A 164 -0.79 -6.65 11.30
C LYS A 164 0.02 -5.61 10.53
N LEU A 165 -0.71 -4.63 10.00
CA LEU A 165 -0.15 -3.34 9.61
C LEU A 165 0.12 -2.52 10.88
N ILE A 166 1.34 -2.04 11.04
CA ILE A 166 1.75 -1.10 12.10
C ILE A 166 2.04 0.26 11.46
N LEU A 167 1.40 1.30 11.98
CA LEU A 167 1.51 2.66 11.48
C LEU A 167 1.90 3.60 12.61
N ASN A 168 3.20 3.81 12.80
CA ASN A 168 3.75 4.71 13.83
C ASN A 168 4.26 6.01 13.20
N GLU A 169 3.29 6.82 12.79
CA GLU A 169 3.53 8.11 12.13
C GLU A 169 3.06 9.29 12.98
N SER A 170 3.45 10.49 12.60
CA SER A 170 2.96 11.72 13.22
C SER A 170 1.43 11.73 13.35
N SER A 171 0.92 12.37 14.40
CA SER A 171 -0.52 12.54 14.58
C SER A 171 -1.21 13.30 13.45
N SER A 172 -0.46 14.10 12.69
CA SER A 172 -0.99 14.91 11.58
C SER A 172 -1.24 14.13 10.30
N ILE A 173 -0.68 12.90 10.14
CA ILE A 173 -0.91 12.12 8.93
C ILE A 173 -2.35 11.65 8.84
N LYS A 174 -2.88 11.64 7.64
CA LYS A 174 -4.21 11.16 7.32
C LYS A 174 -4.13 9.70 6.90
N PHE A 175 -4.82 8.85 7.62
CA PHE A 175 -4.94 7.42 7.33
C PHE A 175 -6.37 7.08 6.94
N LEU A 176 -6.54 6.08 6.09
CA LEU A 176 -7.84 5.52 5.76
C LEU A 176 -7.71 4.00 5.55
N ASN A 177 -8.43 3.23 6.37
CA ASN A 177 -8.76 1.84 6.08
C ASN A 177 -10.06 1.84 5.26
N LEU A 178 -10.03 1.27 4.07
CA LEU A 178 -11.19 1.22 3.17
C LEU A 178 -12.22 0.16 3.57
N ASP A 179 -11.81 -0.84 4.39
CA ASP A 179 -12.66 -1.99 4.74
C ASP A 179 -13.24 -2.71 3.51
N ALA A 180 -12.43 -2.77 2.44
CA ALA A 180 -12.89 -3.17 1.12
C ALA A 180 -13.34 -4.63 1.05
N LEU A 181 -12.86 -5.53 1.92
CA LEU A 181 -13.35 -6.90 1.98
C LEU A 181 -14.87 -6.94 2.17
N TRP A 182 -15.37 -6.18 3.14
CA TRP A 182 -16.79 -6.14 3.43
C TRP A 182 -17.59 -5.38 2.39
N TYR A 183 -16.99 -4.37 1.77
CA TYR A 183 -17.56 -3.69 0.63
C TYR A 183 -17.81 -4.64 -0.55
N PHE A 184 -16.84 -5.47 -0.92
CA PHE A 184 -16.98 -6.42 -2.02
C PHE A 184 -17.90 -7.59 -1.70
N LEU A 185 -17.92 -8.07 -0.45
CA LEU A 185 -18.78 -9.18 -0.05
C LEU A 185 -20.21 -8.75 0.25
N PHE A 186 -20.39 -7.59 0.88
CA PHE A 186 -21.67 -7.10 1.39
C PHE A 186 -21.70 -5.57 1.34
N SER A 187 -22.05 -5.00 0.22
CA SER A 187 -22.02 -3.55 -0.04
C SER A 187 -22.59 -2.61 1.05
N TYR A 188 -23.36 -3.14 2.00
CA TYR A 188 -24.00 -2.39 3.08
C TYR A 188 -23.33 -2.52 4.45
N PHE A 189 -22.31 -3.36 4.61
CA PHE A 189 -21.70 -3.68 5.91
C PHE A 189 -20.25 -3.25 6.06
N HIS A 190 -19.71 -2.49 5.12
CA HIS A 190 -18.37 -1.96 5.24
C HIS A 190 -18.34 -0.73 6.18
N SER A 191 -17.28 -0.60 6.92
CA SER A 191 -17.06 0.49 7.88
C SER A 191 -15.69 1.12 7.68
N PRO A 192 -15.49 1.92 6.61
CA PRO A 192 -14.25 2.64 6.41
C PRO A 192 -13.86 3.45 7.64
N ASN A 193 -12.60 3.45 7.99
CA ASN A 193 -12.15 4.00 9.26
C ASN A 193 -10.86 4.81 9.10
N ARG A 194 -10.84 6.00 9.69
CA ARG A 194 -9.66 6.89 9.74
C ARG A 194 -8.90 6.81 11.05
N ASP A 195 -9.41 6.02 12.02
CA ASP A 195 -8.74 5.82 13.30
C ASP A 195 -7.52 4.90 13.12
N LYS A 196 -6.35 5.42 13.40
CA LYS A 196 -5.09 4.68 13.33
C LYS A 196 -4.67 4.07 14.67
N THR A 197 -5.48 4.20 15.72
CA THR A 197 -5.14 3.70 17.05
C THR A 197 -4.94 2.18 17.04
N ASP A 198 -5.79 1.46 16.30
CA ASP A 198 -5.69 -0.01 16.16
C ASP A 198 -4.48 -0.48 15.34
N PHE A 199 -3.81 0.45 14.67
CA PHE A 199 -2.63 0.22 13.85
C PHE A 199 -1.32 0.66 14.53
N SER A 200 -1.39 1.14 15.77
CA SER A 200 -0.19 1.45 16.57
C SER A 200 0.39 0.18 17.17
N GLY A 201 1.71 0.12 17.28
CA GLY A 201 2.39 -1.04 17.86
C GLY A 201 3.91 -0.87 17.91
N ASP A 202 4.59 -1.86 18.46
CA ASP A 202 6.05 -1.86 18.51
C ASP A 202 6.63 -2.11 17.11
N ILE A 203 7.61 -1.30 16.71
CA ILE A 203 8.35 -1.51 15.48
C ILE A 203 9.41 -2.59 15.72
N ILE A 204 9.36 -3.61 14.87
CA ILE A 204 10.37 -4.68 14.84
C ILE A 204 11.20 -4.48 13.57
N ALA A 205 12.37 -3.85 13.72
CA ALA A 205 13.24 -3.55 12.59
C ALA A 205 13.58 -4.81 11.80
N LEU A 206 13.41 -4.75 10.49
CA LEU A 206 13.82 -5.85 9.62
C LEU A 206 15.35 -5.90 9.48
N PRO A 207 15.91 -7.10 9.27
CA PRO A 207 17.35 -7.25 9.11
C PRO A 207 17.84 -6.56 7.84
N GLU A 208 19.02 -5.95 7.94
CA GLU A 208 19.72 -5.38 6.78
C GLU A 208 20.09 -6.46 5.78
N VAL A 209 20.00 -6.09 4.49
CA VAL A 209 20.56 -6.93 3.43
C VAL A 209 22.08 -6.88 3.55
N LYS A 210 22.69 -8.03 3.88
CA LYS A 210 24.14 -8.13 3.92
C LYS A 210 24.69 -8.17 2.50
N GLU A 211 25.67 -7.36 2.22
CA GLU A 211 26.47 -7.49 1.00
C GLU A 211 27.07 -8.90 0.94
N TRP A 212 26.98 -9.52 -0.22
CA TRP A 212 27.50 -10.86 -0.49
C TRP A 212 28.97 -10.77 -0.90
#